data_9e2df33be7ae6c9472b48481d7525aca
#
_entry.id   9e2df33be7ae6c9472b48481d7525aca
#
_cell.length_a   1.000
_cell.length_b   1.000
_cell.length_c   1.000
_cell.angle_alpha   90.00
_cell.angle_beta   90.00
_cell.angle_gamma   90.00
#
_symmetry.space_group_name_H-M   'P 1'
#
loop_
_entity.id
_entity.type
_entity.pdbx_description
1 polymer ?
#
loop_
_entity_poly.entity_id
_entity_poly.type
_entity_poly.pdbx_seq_one_letter_code
_entity_poly.pdbx_strand_id
1 'polypeptide(L)'
;MSDAQDNRQSGAPAAQAPAPAAQAAASAGQGAGPAAAAPSRRPLILLGVVLLVAIVAGLYYLFVARGHVTTDDAYVNGNLVRLTPQVSGTVIAINTDETQFVRRGEVLVQLDPRDAQVALAQAKANLAQTVRDVAQLFAEATRDAAIVQTQQVALAQANEDVERDHPLIAVHGVSQETLQHEQNTVRSARAALQQAEATLESTRAAITGTTPATHPRVMQAEAALRNAWLAETRTKVLAPVSGYVVRRGVQLGQQVTPATEMLAILPVESVWIDANFKENQLAGLRIGQPVKVSVDMYGSHVPYHGRVLGLTAGTGSSLAVLPAQNATGNWIKIVQRLPVRIGLEPQELEAHPLFLGLSADINVDVTDQRGAALSKQPSWPAALDTNVYADQDAGADAAINEILAANLDHGTLKASPSTAQRGSQRGQP
;
A
#
# COMPACT_ATOMS: atom_id res chain seq x y z
N MET A 1 -25.71 50.41 -42.35
CA MET A 1 -26.69 49.93 -43.34
C MET A 1 -27.64 49.09 -42.53
N SER A 2 -28.74 49.72 -42.06
CA SER A 2 -30.07 49.78 -42.70
C SER A 2 -30.75 48.43 -42.49
N ASP A 3 -31.85 48.22 -41.99
CA ASP A 3 -33.03 49.03 -41.50
C ASP A 3 -33.90 47.99 -40.80
N ALA A 4 -34.48 48.20 -39.68
CA ALA A 4 -35.65 49.00 -39.42
C ALA A 4 -37.00 48.30 -39.71
N GLN A 5 -37.85 48.47 -38.75
CA GLN A 5 -39.34 48.59 -38.85
C GLN A 5 -40.12 47.28 -38.62
N ASP A 6 -40.98 47.27 -37.71
CA ASP A 6 -42.06 48.12 -37.15
C ASP A 6 -43.39 47.42 -37.36
N ASN A 7 -44.23 47.38 -36.46
CA ASN A 7 -45.60 47.83 -36.38
C ASN A 7 -46.50 46.97 -35.48
N ARG A 8 -46.86 47.46 -34.36
CA ARG A 8 -48.13 48.11 -33.97
C ARG A 8 -49.39 47.27 -34.02
N GLN A 9 -49.97 47.32 -32.89
CA GLN A 9 -51.31 47.81 -32.47
C GLN A 9 -52.37 46.73 -32.35
N SER A 10 -53.00 46.65 -31.33
CA SER A 10 -53.98 47.36 -30.51
C SER A 10 -55.21 46.47 -30.40
N GLY A 11 -55.84 46.38 -29.27
CA GLY A 11 -56.93 47.08 -28.75
C GLY A 11 -57.64 46.26 -27.67
N ALA A 12 -57.80 46.86 -26.52
CA ALA A 12 -58.95 46.63 -25.66
C ALA A 12 -60.10 47.42 -26.24
N PRO A 13 -61.36 47.29 -25.87
CA PRO A 13 -61.87 47.62 -24.56
C PRO A 13 -63.09 46.80 -24.07
N ALA A 14 -63.24 46.70 -22.78
CA ALA A 14 -64.25 47.31 -21.91
C ALA A 14 -65.73 46.90 -22.00
N ALA A 15 -66.23 46.57 -20.80
CA ALA A 15 -67.46 47.01 -20.15
C ALA A 15 -68.75 46.24 -20.49
N GLN A 16 -69.48 45.73 -19.52
CA GLN A 16 -70.44 46.32 -18.70
C GLN A 16 -71.32 45.31 -17.99
N ALA A 17 -71.51 45.46 -16.71
CA ALA A 17 -72.67 44.96 -15.98
C ALA A 17 -73.96 45.65 -16.47
N PRO A 18 -75.15 45.13 -16.19
CA PRO A 18 -75.79 45.45 -14.90
C PRO A 18 -76.71 44.30 -14.38
N ALA A 19 -76.99 44.41 -13.08
CA ALA A 19 -78.19 43.88 -12.43
C ALA A 19 -79.45 44.73 -12.82
N PRO A 20 -80.67 44.20 -12.67
CA PRO A 20 -81.38 44.49 -11.41
C PRO A 20 -82.41 43.44 -10.95
N ALA A 21 -82.61 43.29 -9.65
CA ALA A 21 -83.82 43.56 -8.81
C ALA A 21 -85.15 43.02 -9.35
N ALA A 22 -85.94 42.37 -8.64
CA ALA A 22 -86.74 42.61 -7.44
C ALA A 22 -88.02 41.78 -7.42
N GLN A 23 -88.50 41.61 -6.22
CA GLN A 23 -89.92 41.52 -5.77
C GLN A 23 -90.59 40.11 -5.85
N ALA A 24 -90.79 39.55 -4.74
CA ALA A 24 -91.79 39.75 -3.67
C ALA A 24 -93.03 38.91 -3.88
N ALA A 25 -93.34 38.10 -2.95
CA ALA A 25 -94.61 38.03 -2.26
C ALA A 25 -94.76 36.99 -1.22
N ALA A 26 -95.21 37.40 -0.13
CA ALA A 26 -95.55 36.72 1.09
C ALA A 26 -96.73 35.77 0.93
N SER A 27 -96.72 34.64 1.70
CA SER A 27 -97.97 34.23 2.39
C SER A 27 -97.67 33.37 3.60
N ALA A 28 -98.28 33.67 4.69
CA ALA A 28 -98.26 33.13 6.00
C ALA A 28 -98.82 31.71 6.06
N GLY A 29 -98.33 30.95 6.96
CA GLY A 29 -98.94 29.71 7.44
C GLY A 29 -98.35 29.30 8.80
N GLN A 30 -99.22 29.47 9.77
CA GLN A 30 -99.00 29.34 11.23
C GLN A 30 -98.73 27.84 11.63
N GLY A 31 -97.89 27.67 12.64
CA GLY A 31 -98.18 26.82 13.76
C GLY A 31 -97.60 25.39 13.77
N ALA A 32 -96.60 25.21 14.56
CA ALA A 32 -96.54 24.16 15.56
C ALA A 32 -95.22 24.25 16.37
N GLY A 33 -95.36 24.22 17.65
CA GLY A 33 -94.30 24.49 18.65
C GLY A 33 -93.12 23.52 18.65
N PRO A 34 -92.03 23.88 19.33
CA PRO A 34 -90.78 23.18 19.26
C PRO A 34 -90.75 21.91 20.15
N ALA A 35 -90.58 20.77 19.56
CA ALA A 35 -90.11 19.59 20.29
C ALA A 35 -88.60 19.75 20.57
N ALA A 36 -88.22 19.76 21.83
CA ALA A 36 -86.88 19.86 22.32
C ALA A 36 -86.08 18.68 21.76
N ALA A 37 -85.23 18.88 20.75
CA ALA A 37 -84.27 17.95 20.23
C ALA A 37 -83.15 17.81 21.25
N ALA A 38 -82.98 16.61 21.82
CA ALA A 38 -81.88 16.24 22.68
C ALA A 38 -80.55 16.56 21.96
N PRO A 39 -79.53 17.09 22.66
CA PRO A 39 -78.26 17.43 22.02
C PRO A 39 -77.61 16.19 21.43
N SER A 40 -77.54 16.10 20.12
CA SER A 40 -76.89 15.00 19.43
C SER A 40 -75.44 15.00 19.83
N ARG A 41 -75.00 13.95 20.52
CA ARG A 41 -73.58 13.73 20.91
C ARG A 41 -72.65 13.51 19.70
N ARG A 42 -73.20 13.46 18.48
CA ARG A 42 -72.47 13.26 17.23
C ARG A 42 -71.36 14.30 16.94
N PRO A 43 -71.54 15.62 17.17
CA PRO A 43 -70.46 16.59 16.94
C PRO A 43 -69.32 16.44 17.98
N LEU A 44 -69.61 16.06 19.20
CA LEU A 44 -68.63 15.78 20.24
C LEU A 44 -67.77 14.52 19.94
N ILE A 45 -68.40 13.49 19.38
CA ILE A 45 -67.70 12.26 18.94
C ILE A 45 -66.80 12.58 17.73
N LEU A 46 -67.29 13.39 16.77
CA LEU A 46 -66.48 13.83 15.62
C LEU A 46 -65.28 14.71 16.06
N LEU A 47 -65.48 15.62 17.00
CA LEU A 47 -64.39 16.40 17.56
C LEU A 47 -63.35 15.55 18.29
N GLY A 48 -63.84 14.52 19.05
CA GLY A 48 -62.94 13.54 19.70
C GLY A 48 -62.12 12.72 18.73
N VAL A 49 -62.69 12.29 17.60
CA VAL A 49 -62.01 11.53 16.56
C VAL A 49 -60.97 12.46 15.85
N VAL A 50 -61.30 13.69 15.52
CA VAL A 50 -60.37 14.63 14.93
C VAL A 50 -59.20 14.95 15.87
N LEU A 51 -59.50 15.11 17.18
CA LEU A 51 -58.45 15.34 18.16
C LEU A 51 -57.57 14.11 18.33
N LEU A 52 -58.16 12.90 18.34
CA LEU A 52 -57.38 11.66 18.38
C LEU A 52 -56.48 11.50 17.15
N VAL A 53 -56.99 11.77 15.94
CA VAL A 53 -56.22 11.71 14.71
C VAL A 53 -55.09 12.77 14.73
N ALA A 54 -55.39 14.00 15.22
CA ALA A 54 -54.38 15.04 15.38
C ALA A 54 -53.28 14.65 16.40
N ILE A 55 -53.67 14.00 17.51
CA ILE A 55 -52.71 13.49 18.51
C ILE A 55 -51.87 12.38 17.90
N VAL A 56 -52.47 11.40 17.22
CA VAL A 56 -51.79 10.30 16.58
C VAL A 56 -50.85 10.82 15.48
N ALA A 57 -51.31 11.78 14.63
CA ALA A 57 -50.49 12.43 13.63
C ALA A 57 -49.36 13.22 14.25
N GLY A 58 -49.62 13.94 15.34
CA GLY A 58 -48.60 14.69 16.09
C GLY A 58 -47.57 13.77 16.75
N LEU A 59 -47.99 12.65 17.36
CA LEU A 59 -47.10 11.63 17.89
C LEU A 59 -46.28 10.94 16.78
N TYR A 60 -46.91 10.58 15.68
CA TYR A 60 -46.23 10.04 14.50
C TYR A 60 -45.16 11.02 13.98
N TYR A 61 -45.49 12.31 13.84
CA TYR A 61 -44.53 13.34 13.44
C TYR A 61 -43.40 13.51 14.44
N LEU A 62 -43.68 13.49 15.75
CA LEU A 62 -42.68 13.64 16.79
C LEU A 62 -41.72 12.44 16.89
N PHE A 63 -42.24 11.21 16.77
CA PHE A 63 -41.43 10.01 16.96
C PHE A 63 -40.79 9.50 15.67
N VAL A 64 -41.40 9.70 14.49
CA VAL A 64 -40.90 9.17 13.22
C VAL A 64 -40.19 10.25 12.40
N ALA A 65 -40.78 11.44 12.24
CA ALA A 65 -40.21 12.45 11.37
C ALA A 65 -39.00 13.20 11.99
N ARG A 66 -38.93 13.33 13.34
CA ARG A 66 -37.78 13.95 14.01
C ARG A 66 -36.56 13.04 14.19
N GLY A 67 -36.73 11.72 14.02
CA GLY A 67 -35.66 10.73 14.17
C GLY A 67 -34.76 10.56 12.94
N HIS A 68 -35.05 11.22 11.82
CA HIS A 68 -34.35 11.06 10.56
C HIS A 68 -33.79 12.34 10.02
N VAL A 69 -32.56 12.29 9.51
CA VAL A 69 -31.93 13.44 8.80
C VAL A 69 -31.59 12.98 7.39
N THR A 70 -32.06 13.73 6.40
CA THR A 70 -31.89 13.35 4.99
C THR A 70 -31.09 14.43 4.25
N THR A 71 -30.34 13.98 3.22
CA THR A 71 -29.69 14.85 2.25
C THR A 71 -29.68 14.17 0.88
N ASP A 72 -29.90 14.97 -0.16
CA ASP A 72 -29.80 14.65 -1.58
C ASP A 72 -28.43 15.06 -2.18
N ASP A 73 -27.62 15.77 -1.40
CA ASP A 73 -26.28 16.21 -1.80
C ASP A 73 -25.24 15.21 -1.28
N ALA A 74 -25.21 14.04 -1.88
CA ALA A 74 -24.29 12.99 -1.52
C ALA A 74 -23.73 12.32 -2.78
N TYR A 75 -22.45 12.00 -2.75
CA TYR A 75 -21.72 11.44 -3.87
C TYR A 75 -20.90 10.23 -3.46
N VAL A 76 -20.90 9.22 -4.32
CA VAL A 76 -20.04 8.06 -4.18
C VAL A 76 -18.59 8.48 -4.41
N ASN A 77 -17.74 8.17 -3.46
CA ASN A 77 -16.31 8.44 -3.48
C ASN A 77 -15.51 7.19 -3.17
N GLY A 78 -14.19 7.18 -3.38
CA GLY A 78 -13.36 6.00 -3.11
C GLY A 78 -11.87 6.31 -3.21
N ASN A 79 -11.05 5.38 -2.71
CA ASN A 79 -9.61 5.48 -2.85
C ASN A 79 -9.18 5.07 -4.26
N LEU A 80 -8.66 6.01 -5.00
CA LEU A 80 -8.07 5.76 -6.30
C LEU A 80 -6.59 5.37 -6.13
N VAL A 81 -6.28 4.09 -6.42
CA VAL A 81 -4.91 3.60 -6.35
C VAL A 81 -4.21 3.94 -7.67
N ARG A 82 -3.31 4.93 -7.61
CA ARG A 82 -2.51 5.35 -8.76
C ARG A 82 -1.28 4.48 -8.88
N LEU A 83 -1.12 3.86 -10.04
CA LEU A 83 -0.03 2.94 -10.33
C LEU A 83 1.07 3.68 -11.09
N THR A 84 2.27 3.70 -10.51
CA THR A 84 3.49 4.21 -11.14
C THR A 84 4.51 3.08 -11.27
N PRO A 85 5.39 3.10 -12.29
CA PRO A 85 6.43 2.09 -12.42
C PRO A 85 7.50 2.29 -11.33
N GLN A 86 8.12 1.20 -10.89
CA GLN A 86 9.22 1.26 -9.91
C GLN A 86 10.60 1.44 -10.59
N VAL A 87 10.69 1.17 -11.88
CA VAL A 87 11.89 1.33 -12.72
C VAL A 87 11.53 2.10 -13.99
N SER A 88 12.52 2.78 -14.57
CA SER A 88 12.35 3.43 -15.88
C SER A 88 12.45 2.41 -17.01
N GLY A 89 11.68 2.60 -18.07
CA GLY A 89 11.74 1.73 -19.25
C GLY A 89 10.74 2.13 -20.32
N THR A 90 10.80 1.47 -21.46
CA THR A 90 9.84 1.62 -22.55
C THR A 90 8.74 0.61 -22.42
N VAL A 91 7.48 1.03 -22.58
CA VAL A 91 6.30 0.14 -22.52
C VAL A 91 6.24 -0.71 -23.78
N ILE A 92 6.30 -2.03 -23.61
CA ILE A 92 6.23 -3.00 -24.72
C ILE A 92 4.90 -3.74 -24.79
N ALA A 93 4.17 -3.82 -23.66
CA ALA A 93 2.83 -4.42 -23.64
C ALA A 93 1.96 -3.76 -22.59
N ILE A 94 0.66 -3.65 -22.88
CA ILE A 94 -0.38 -3.19 -21.97
C ILE A 94 -1.46 -4.27 -22.02
N ASN A 95 -1.70 -4.96 -20.90
CA ASN A 95 -2.58 -6.13 -20.82
C ASN A 95 -3.99 -5.76 -20.34
N THR A 96 -4.22 -4.49 -20.02
CA THR A 96 -5.52 -4.02 -19.51
C THR A 96 -5.88 -2.67 -20.12
N ASP A 97 -7.18 -2.37 -20.17
CA ASP A 97 -7.69 -1.08 -20.62
C ASP A 97 -8.71 -0.52 -19.62
N GLU A 98 -9.13 0.71 -19.84
CA GLU A 98 -10.17 1.35 -19.03
C GLU A 98 -11.44 0.47 -19.00
N THR A 99 -12.16 0.54 -17.90
CA THR A 99 -13.37 -0.23 -17.60
C THR A 99 -13.17 -1.73 -17.32
N GLN A 100 -11.97 -2.27 -17.46
CA GLN A 100 -11.70 -3.68 -17.19
C GLN A 100 -11.46 -3.91 -15.69
N PHE A 101 -11.91 -5.07 -15.22
CA PHE A 101 -11.62 -5.54 -13.88
C PHE A 101 -10.27 -6.28 -13.86
N VAL A 102 -9.42 -5.92 -12.94
CA VAL A 102 -8.10 -6.53 -12.74
C VAL A 102 -8.00 -7.16 -11.37
N ARG A 103 -7.27 -8.27 -11.27
CA ARG A 103 -7.03 -8.96 -10.01
C ARG A 103 -5.70 -8.54 -9.41
N ARG A 104 -5.65 -8.52 -8.10
CA ARG A 104 -4.40 -8.31 -7.35
C ARG A 104 -3.31 -9.28 -7.82
N GLY A 105 -2.10 -8.75 -8.12
CA GLY A 105 -0.97 -9.53 -8.64
C GLY A 105 -0.97 -9.78 -10.14
N GLU A 106 -2.00 -9.34 -10.87
CA GLU A 106 -2.05 -9.44 -12.32
C GLU A 106 -1.07 -8.47 -12.99
N VAL A 107 -0.41 -8.91 -14.08
CA VAL A 107 0.51 -8.07 -14.86
C VAL A 107 -0.27 -7.14 -15.75
N LEU A 108 -0.26 -5.85 -15.44
CA LEU A 108 -1.01 -4.83 -16.17
C LEU A 108 -0.23 -4.19 -17.31
N VAL A 109 1.03 -3.90 -17.05
CA VAL A 109 1.93 -3.28 -18.04
C VAL A 109 3.27 -4.00 -17.98
N GLN A 110 3.87 -4.19 -19.15
CA GLN A 110 5.22 -4.73 -19.27
C GLN A 110 6.15 -3.69 -19.90
N LEU A 111 7.23 -3.42 -19.19
CA LEU A 111 8.35 -2.62 -19.69
C LEU A 111 9.36 -3.50 -20.41
N ASP A 112 10.16 -2.92 -21.28
CA ASP A 112 11.24 -3.63 -21.96
C ASP A 112 12.27 -4.15 -20.93
N PRO A 113 12.44 -5.47 -20.80
CA PRO A 113 13.31 -6.05 -19.79
C PRO A 113 14.77 -6.18 -20.25
N ARG A 114 15.11 -5.85 -21.51
CA ARG A 114 16.42 -6.17 -22.10
C ARG A 114 17.58 -5.59 -21.32
N ASP A 115 17.52 -4.32 -20.97
CA ASP A 115 18.58 -3.66 -20.21
C ASP A 115 18.73 -4.26 -18.80
N ALA A 116 17.61 -4.53 -18.13
CA ALA A 116 17.59 -5.16 -16.82
C ALA A 116 18.12 -6.61 -16.88
N GLN A 117 17.80 -7.37 -17.91
CA GLN A 117 18.31 -8.73 -18.12
C GLN A 117 19.83 -8.73 -18.35
N VAL A 118 20.35 -7.79 -19.14
CA VAL A 118 21.82 -7.64 -19.34
C VAL A 118 22.49 -7.29 -18.00
N ALA A 119 21.93 -6.36 -17.24
CA ALA A 119 22.44 -5.99 -15.92
C ALA A 119 22.42 -7.17 -14.95
N LEU A 120 21.35 -7.98 -14.96
CA LEU A 120 21.24 -9.18 -14.15
C LEU A 120 22.27 -10.25 -14.55
N ALA A 121 22.45 -10.49 -15.85
CA ALA A 121 23.48 -11.41 -16.34
C ALA A 121 24.90 -10.97 -15.92
N GLN A 122 25.18 -9.67 -16.00
CA GLN A 122 26.46 -9.10 -15.55
C GLN A 122 26.65 -9.28 -14.04
N ALA A 123 25.60 -9.04 -13.23
CA ALA A 123 25.66 -9.22 -11.77
C ALA A 123 25.89 -10.69 -11.38
N LYS A 124 25.24 -11.64 -12.08
CA LYS A 124 25.47 -13.08 -11.90
C LYS A 124 26.92 -13.47 -12.20
N ALA A 125 27.46 -12.99 -13.32
CA ALA A 125 28.84 -13.26 -13.71
C ALA A 125 29.83 -12.65 -12.70
N ASN A 126 29.56 -11.44 -12.21
CA ASN A 126 30.40 -10.78 -11.22
C ASN A 126 30.40 -11.53 -9.87
N LEU A 127 29.23 -11.99 -9.41
CA LEU A 127 29.14 -12.80 -8.19
C LEU A 127 29.96 -14.08 -8.34
N ALA A 128 29.77 -14.81 -9.44
CA ALA A 128 30.52 -16.03 -9.71
C ALA A 128 32.04 -15.82 -9.74
N GLN A 129 32.51 -14.70 -10.33
CA GLN A 129 33.93 -14.32 -10.33
C GLN A 129 34.40 -13.99 -8.91
N THR A 130 33.66 -13.16 -8.17
CA THR A 130 34.00 -12.76 -6.80
C THR A 130 34.11 -13.98 -5.86
N VAL A 131 33.20 -14.95 -5.98
CA VAL A 131 33.25 -16.19 -5.19
C VAL A 131 34.54 -16.96 -5.47
N ARG A 132 34.94 -17.10 -6.74
CA ARG A 132 36.19 -17.76 -7.11
C ARG A 132 37.42 -17.03 -6.59
N ASP A 133 37.44 -15.68 -6.70
CA ASP A 133 38.54 -14.86 -6.21
C ASP A 133 38.69 -14.99 -4.67
N VAL A 134 37.58 -15.01 -3.95
CA VAL A 134 37.59 -15.23 -2.50
C VAL A 134 38.03 -16.66 -2.16
N ALA A 135 37.53 -17.70 -2.86
CA ALA A 135 37.96 -19.05 -2.66
C ALA A 135 39.49 -19.22 -2.88
N GLN A 136 40.05 -18.49 -3.84
CA GLN A 136 41.50 -18.44 -4.08
C GLN A 136 42.25 -17.85 -2.86
N LEU A 137 41.75 -16.79 -2.21
CA LEU A 137 42.37 -16.24 -0.99
C LEU A 137 42.44 -17.28 0.14
N PHE A 138 41.40 -18.10 0.32
CA PHE A 138 41.41 -19.18 1.29
C PHE A 138 42.42 -20.30 0.93
N ALA A 139 42.55 -20.61 -0.37
CA ALA A 139 43.57 -21.56 -0.84
C ALA A 139 44.98 -20.99 -0.66
N GLU A 140 45.21 -19.70 -0.88
CA GLU A 140 46.48 -19.01 -0.62
C GLU A 140 46.86 -19.07 0.86
N ALA A 141 45.92 -18.80 1.78
CA ALA A 141 46.18 -18.94 3.21
C ALA A 141 46.58 -20.38 3.61
N THR A 142 45.98 -21.37 2.98
CA THR A 142 46.35 -22.78 3.20
C THR A 142 47.74 -23.11 2.68
N ARG A 143 48.10 -22.62 1.50
CA ARG A 143 49.43 -22.73 0.92
C ARG A 143 50.49 -22.03 1.81
N ASP A 144 50.23 -20.81 2.23
CA ASP A 144 51.17 -20.06 3.08
C ASP A 144 51.36 -20.73 4.45
N ALA A 145 50.31 -21.35 5.01
CA ALA A 145 50.45 -22.17 6.22
C ALA A 145 51.37 -23.39 6.00
N ALA A 146 51.30 -24.04 4.83
CA ALA A 146 52.22 -25.14 4.49
C ALA A 146 53.66 -24.64 4.32
N ILE A 147 53.88 -23.44 3.77
CA ILE A 147 55.22 -22.82 3.69
C ILE A 147 55.79 -22.57 5.09
N VAL A 148 54.99 -21.99 6.02
CA VAL A 148 55.41 -21.79 7.42
C VAL A 148 55.85 -23.13 8.04
N GLN A 149 55.09 -24.19 7.86
CA GLN A 149 55.46 -25.51 8.36
C GLN A 149 56.80 -26.01 7.77
N THR A 150 57.04 -25.79 6.47
CA THR A 150 58.32 -26.16 5.82
C THR A 150 59.48 -25.37 6.44
N GLN A 151 59.32 -24.05 6.68
CA GLN A 151 60.38 -23.26 7.28
C GLN A 151 60.63 -23.60 8.78
N GLN A 152 59.57 -24.04 9.48
CA GLN A 152 59.72 -24.55 10.86
C GLN A 152 60.59 -25.80 10.92
N VAL A 153 60.37 -26.75 9.98
CA VAL A 153 61.19 -27.97 9.87
C VAL A 153 62.64 -27.60 9.50
N ALA A 154 62.86 -26.69 8.58
CA ALA A 154 64.22 -26.25 8.21
C ALA A 154 64.96 -25.59 9.38
N LEU A 155 64.26 -24.75 10.17
CA LEU A 155 64.84 -24.16 11.38
C LEU A 155 65.16 -25.21 12.47
N ALA A 156 64.26 -26.20 12.67
CA ALA A 156 64.48 -27.30 13.61
C ALA A 156 65.74 -28.11 13.23
N GLN A 157 65.87 -28.46 11.94
CA GLN A 157 67.05 -29.17 11.40
C GLN A 157 68.34 -28.38 11.64
N ALA A 158 68.37 -27.06 11.32
CA ALA A 158 69.52 -26.20 11.51
C ALA A 158 69.92 -26.07 13.00
N ASN A 159 68.93 -26.05 13.91
CA ASN A 159 69.20 -26.08 15.36
C ASN A 159 69.79 -27.40 15.83
N GLU A 160 69.29 -28.54 15.34
CA GLU A 160 69.78 -29.86 15.65
C GLU A 160 71.23 -30.04 15.20
N ASP A 161 71.63 -29.49 14.05
CA ASP A 161 73.00 -29.53 13.54
C ASP A 161 73.91 -28.74 14.49
N VAL A 162 73.53 -27.53 14.93
CA VAL A 162 74.31 -26.76 15.91
C VAL A 162 74.39 -27.49 17.27
N GLU A 163 73.28 -28.04 17.77
CA GLU A 163 73.26 -28.78 19.03
C GLU A 163 74.16 -30.03 19.00
N ARG A 164 74.25 -30.71 17.86
CA ARG A 164 75.11 -31.88 17.66
C ARG A 164 76.57 -31.49 17.61
N ASP A 165 76.92 -30.42 16.90
CA ASP A 165 78.28 -30.05 16.62
C ASP A 165 78.91 -29.16 17.71
N HIS A 166 78.11 -28.44 18.51
CA HIS A 166 78.55 -27.57 19.60
C HIS A 166 79.46 -28.31 20.63
N PRO A 167 79.14 -29.52 21.19
CA PRO A 167 79.98 -30.22 22.11
C PRO A 167 81.24 -30.77 21.46
N LEU A 168 81.24 -31.02 20.14
CA LEU A 168 82.39 -31.60 19.41
C LEU A 168 83.55 -30.60 19.24
N ILE A 169 83.34 -29.30 19.42
CA ILE A 169 84.42 -28.27 19.48
C ILE A 169 85.40 -28.52 20.61
N ALA A 170 84.94 -28.94 21.81
CA ALA A 170 85.76 -29.18 22.94
C ALA A 170 86.76 -30.30 22.72
N VAL A 171 86.46 -31.24 21.82
CA VAL A 171 87.32 -32.42 21.47
C VAL A 171 87.97 -32.27 20.11
N HIS A 172 87.93 -31.05 19.52
CA HIS A 172 88.48 -30.75 18.18
C HIS A 172 87.86 -31.61 17.04
N GLY A 173 86.64 -32.13 17.24
CA GLY A 173 85.90 -32.88 16.23
C GLY A 173 85.28 -32.01 15.13
N VAL A 174 85.02 -30.72 15.37
CA VAL A 174 84.50 -29.74 14.41
C VAL A 174 85.28 -28.44 14.51
N SER A 175 85.46 -27.69 13.40
CA SER A 175 86.14 -26.40 13.43
C SER A 175 85.23 -25.28 13.95
N GLN A 176 85.82 -24.21 14.52
CA GLN A 176 85.06 -23.00 14.92
C GLN A 176 84.37 -22.35 13.72
N GLU A 177 84.96 -22.39 12.56
CA GLU A 177 84.40 -21.87 11.30
C GLU A 177 83.12 -22.63 10.90
N THR A 178 83.13 -23.96 11.03
CA THR A 178 81.97 -24.82 10.73
C THR A 178 80.81 -24.47 11.69
N LEU A 179 81.06 -24.40 13.02
CA LEU A 179 80.01 -24.01 13.97
C LEU A 179 79.47 -22.62 13.70
N GLN A 180 80.34 -21.64 13.34
CA GLN A 180 79.90 -20.31 12.96
C GLN A 180 79.05 -20.33 11.70
N HIS A 181 79.34 -21.16 10.73
CA HIS A 181 78.55 -21.34 9.52
C HIS A 181 77.16 -21.93 9.85
N GLU A 182 77.07 -22.92 10.68
CA GLU A 182 75.83 -23.48 11.18
C GLU A 182 74.98 -22.48 11.94
N GLN A 183 75.59 -21.70 12.85
CA GLN A 183 74.88 -20.59 13.53
C GLN A 183 74.36 -19.53 12.55
N ASN A 184 75.08 -19.27 11.45
CA ASN A 184 74.56 -18.39 10.39
C ASN A 184 73.38 -19.02 9.68
N THR A 185 73.41 -20.36 9.45
CA THR A 185 72.31 -21.10 8.86
C THR A 185 71.09 -21.05 9.75
N VAL A 186 71.23 -21.21 11.07
CA VAL A 186 70.10 -21.02 12.03
C VAL A 186 69.56 -19.58 11.94
N ARG A 187 70.39 -18.58 11.85
CA ARG A 187 69.93 -17.15 11.74
C ARG A 187 69.16 -16.92 10.43
N SER A 188 69.65 -17.49 9.32
CA SER A 188 68.95 -17.39 8.03
C SER A 188 67.65 -18.15 7.98
N ALA A 189 67.56 -19.37 8.56
CA ALA A 189 66.33 -20.15 8.66
C ALA A 189 65.30 -19.47 9.55
N ARG A 190 65.73 -18.84 10.68
CA ARG A 190 64.84 -18.07 11.53
C ARG A 190 64.26 -16.84 10.80
N ALA A 191 65.07 -16.13 10.04
CA ALA A 191 64.59 -14.98 9.26
C ALA A 191 63.59 -15.42 8.15
N ALA A 192 63.89 -16.58 7.49
CA ALA A 192 62.97 -17.13 6.51
C ALA A 192 61.62 -17.57 7.12
N LEU A 193 61.65 -18.18 8.33
CA LEU A 193 60.43 -18.51 9.07
C LEU A 193 59.62 -17.25 9.37
N GLN A 194 60.27 -16.21 9.95
CA GLN A 194 59.61 -14.98 10.29
C GLN A 194 58.97 -14.30 9.08
N GLN A 195 59.60 -14.34 7.91
CA GLN A 195 59.04 -13.86 6.65
C GLN A 195 57.81 -14.65 6.23
N ALA A 196 57.87 -15.99 6.31
CA ALA A 196 56.73 -16.85 5.97
C ALA A 196 55.54 -16.64 6.91
N GLU A 197 55.81 -16.48 8.24
CA GLU A 197 54.77 -16.14 9.22
C GLU A 197 54.11 -14.81 8.95
N ALA A 198 54.88 -13.77 8.62
CA ALA A 198 54.33 -12.43 8.28
C ALA A 198 53.47 -12.48 7.00
N THR A 199 53.89 -13.32 6.01
CA THR A 199 53.09 -13.52 4.79
C THR A 199 51.77 -14.20 5.10
N LEU A 200 51.80 -15.28 5.89
CA LEU A 200 50.59 -15.99 6.31
C LEU A 200 49.66 -15.09 7.13
N GLU A 201 50.19 -14.29 8.04
CA GLU A 201 49.39 -13.32 8.84
C GLU A 201 48.69 -12.30 7.93
N SER A 202 49.40 -11.76 6.95
CA SER A 202 48.83 -10.84 5.95
C SER A 202 47.68 -11.48 5.16
N THR A 203 47.86 -12.75 4.68
CA THR A 203 46.81 -13.47 3.96
C THR A 203 45.62 -13.81 4.86
N ARG A 204 45.91 -14.23 6.10
CA ARG A 204 44.86 -14.49 7.09
C ARG A 204 44.06 -13.26 7.46
N ALA A 205 44.69 -12.10 7.58
CA ALA A 205 43.97 -10.85 7.89
C ALA A 205 42.87 -10.53 6.87
N ALA A 206 43.04 -10.93 5.60
CA ALA A 206 42.07 -10.72 4.55
C ALA A 206 40.81 -11.62 4.68
N ILE A 207 40.92 -12.77 5.40
CA ILE A 207 39.85 -13.78 5.48
C ILE A 207 39.38 -14.05 6.94
N THR A 208 39.99 -13.38 7.92
CA THR A 208 39.71 -13.62 9.34
C THR A 208 38.22 -13.38 9.67
N GLY A 209 37.63 -14.33 10.39
CA GLY A 209 36.23 -14.25 10.84
C GLY A 209 35.19 -14.48 9.75
N THR A 210 35.61 -14.88 8.55
CA THR A 210 34.71 -15.10 7.41
C THR A 210 34.86 -16.52 6.84
N THR A 211 33.84 -16.91 6.09
CA THR A 211 33.90 -18.07 5.18
C THR A 211 33.84 -17.57 3.73
N PRO A 212 34.16 -18.41 2.73
CA PRO A 212 34.01 -17.97 1.34
C PRO A 212 32.63 -17.40 1.00
N ALA A 213 31.56 -17.94 1.58
CA ALA A 213 30.20 -17.47 1.38
C ALA A 213 29.87 -16.19 2.16
N THR A 214 30.47 -15.96 3.34
CA THR A 214 30.17 -14.81 4.20
C THR A 214 31.20 -13.68 4.09
N HIS A 215 32.10 -13.78 3.12
CA HIS A 215 33.11 -12.78 2.90
C HIS A 215 32.50 -11.45 2.40
N PRO A 216 32.90 -10.25 2.91
CA PRO A 216 32.29 -8.97 2.56
C PRO A 216 32.21 -8.67 1.05
N ARG A 217 33.21 -9.09 0.28
CA ARG A 217 33.19 -8.94 -1.20
C ARG A 217 32.07 -9.76 -1.83
N VAL A 218 31.83 -10.98 -1.34
CA VAL A 218 30.76 -11.84 -1.84
C VAL A 218 29.40 -11.26 -1.46
N MET A 219 29.21 -10.84 -0.21
CA MET A 219 27.98 -10.17 0.23
C MET A 219 27.67 -8.90 -0.57
N GLN A 220 28.69 -8.13 -0.95
CA GLN A 220 28.52 -6.96 -1.81
C GLN A 220 28.06 -7.37 -3.22
N ALA A 221 28.64 -8.42 -3.80
CA ALA A 221 28.24 -8.94 -5.10
C ALA A 221 26.83 -9.55 -5.08
N GLU A 222 26.45 -10.21 -3.98
CA GLU A 222 25.07 -10.70 -3.75
C GLU A 222 24.07 -9.55 -3.71
N ALA A 223 24.38 -8.48 -2.98
CA ALA A 223 23.51 -7.30 -2.92
C ALA A 223 23.35 -6.65 -4.30
N ALA A 224 24.42 -6.60 -5.11
CA ALA A 224 24.36 -6.12 -6.49
C ALA A 224 23.46 -7.02 -7.36
N LEU A 225 23.53 -8.35 -7.18
CA LEU A 225 22.67 -9.28 -7.88
C LEU A 225 21.21 -9.12 -7.49
N ARG A 226 20.89 -8.99 -6.18
CA ARG A 226 19.51 -8.72 -5.71
C ARG A 226 18.95 -7.45 -6.32
N ASN A 227 19.75 -6.38 -6.39
CA ASN A 227 19.31 -5.12 -7.01
C ASN A 227 19.00 -5.29 -8.50
N ALA A 228 19.85 -6.03 -9.25
CA ALA A 228 19.62 -6.30 -10.66
C ALA A 228 18.40 -7.21 -10.88
N TRP A 229 18.19 -8.20 -10.01
CA TRP A 229 17.02 -9.08 -10.01
C TRP A 229 15.73 -8.28 -9.79
N LEU A 230 15.70 -7.41 -8.77
CA LEU A 230 14.57 -6.56 -8.49
C LEU A 230 14.27 -5.60 -9.66
N ALA A 231 15.30 -5.07 -10.30
CA ALA A 231 15.13 -4.22 -11.48
C ALA A 231 14.46 -4.98 -12.64
N GLU A 232 14.85 -6.23 -12.87
CA GLU A 232 14.23 -7.07 -13.90
C GLU A 232 12.80 -7.45 -13.53
N THR A 233 12.55 -7.90 -12.30
CA THR A 233 11.20 -8.27 -11.83
C THR A 233 10.24 -7.09 -11.90
N ARG A 234 10.69 -5.87 -11.60
CA ARG A 234 9.92 -4.63 -11.62
C ARG A 234 9.61 -4.11 -13.02
N THR A 235 10.15 -4.71 -14.07
CA THR A 235 9.71 -4.44 -15.45
C THR A 235 8.28 -4.93 -15.71
N LYS A 236 7.78 -5.87 -14.90
CA LYS A 236 6.39 -6.31 -14.88
C LYS A 236 5.64 -5.51 -13.81
N VAL A 237 4.76 -4.63 -14.26
CA VAL A 237 3.98 -3.78 -13.36
C VAL A 237 2.71 -4.52 -12.96
N LEU A 238 2.61 -4.85 -11.68
CA LEU A 238 1.54 -5.67 -11.12
C LEU A 238 0.45 -4.80 -10.50
N ALA A 239 -0.80 -5.30 -10.53
CA ALA A 239 -1.91 -4.69 -9.80
C ALA A 239 -1.72 -4.85 -8.28
N PRO A 240 -1.61 -3.76 -7.50
CA PRO A 240 -1.46 -3.85 -6.05
C PRO A 240 -2.74 -4.29 -5.33
N VAL A 241 -3.89 -4.06 -5.96
CA VAL A 241 -5.24 -4.35 -5.47
C VAL A 241 -6.12 -4.88 -6.59
N SER A 242 -7.19 -5.61 -6.25
CA SER A 242 -8.23 -5.95 -7.22
C SER A 242 -9.19 -4.77 -7.37
N GLY A 243 -9.67 -4.50 -8.59
CA GLY A 243 -10.58 -3.39 -8.85
C GLY A 243 -10.75 -3.08 -10.34
N TYR A 244 -11.48 -2.02 -10.63
CA TYR A 244 -11.68 -1.55 -12.00
C TYR A 244 -10.64 -0.51 -12.39
N VAL A 245 -10.12 -0.61 -13.61
CA VAL A 245 -9.25 0.42 -14.20
C VAL A 245 -10.11 1.59 -14.63
N VAL A 246 -9.92 2.74 -14.00
CA VAL A 246 -10.72 3.97 -14.27
C VAL A 246 -10.00 4.94 -15.19
N ARG A 247 -8.68 4.83 -15.30
CA ARG A 247 -7.86 5.68 -16.17
C ARG A 247 -6.62 4.94 -16.63
N ARG A 248 -6.28 5.10 -17.88
CA ARG A 248 -5.03 4.66 -18.49
C ARG A 248 -4.31 5.87 -19.08
N GLY A 249 -3.21 6.28 -18.43
CA GLY A 249 -2.36 7.41 -18.86
C GLY A 249 -1.17 6.98 -19.73
N VAL A 250 -0.92 5.68 -19.87
CA VAL A 250 0.25 5.13 -20.56
C VAL A 250 -0.10 4.62 -21.96
N GLN A 251 0.86 4.76 -22.88
CA GLN A 251 0.74 4.30 -24.27
C GLN A 251 1.87 3.31 -24.62
N LEU A 252 1.58 2.43 -25.60
CA LEU A 252 2.58 1.51 -26.13
C LEU A 252 3.75 2.29 -26.78
N GLY A 253 4.99 1.89 -26.48
CA GLY A 253 6.18 2.57 -26.96
C GLY A 253 6.58 3.82 -26.16
N GLN A 254 5.78 4.22 -25.16
CA GLN A 254 6.10 5.36 -24.31
C GLN A 254 7.22 4.99 -23.33
N GLN A 255 8.17 5.92 -23.14
CA GLN A 255 9.15 5.82 -22.06
C GLN A 255 8.54 6.35 -20.78
N VAL A 256 8.61 5.56 -19.71
CA VAL A 256 8.06 5.87 -18.38
C VAL A 256 9.15 5.90 -17.32
N THR A 257 8.90 6.69 -16.28
CA THR A 257 9.78 6.84 -15.10
C THR A 257 8.96 6.64 -13.82
N PRO A 258 9.58 6.42 -12.64
CA PRO A 258 8.86 6.23 -11.38
C PRO A 258 7.86 7.33 -10.99
N ALA A 259 7.95 8.52 -11.60
CA ALA A 259 6.99 9.62 -11.41
C ALA A 259 5.79 9.59 -12.38
N THR A 260 5.81 8.72 -13.40
CA THR A 260 4.77 8.66 -14.43
C THR A 260 3.57 7.86 -13.92
N GLU A 261 2.39 8.49 -13.79
CA GLU A 261 1.14 7.78 -13.51
C GLU A 261 0.72 6.98 -14.75
N MET A 262 0.70 5.67 -14.64
CA MET A 262 0.36 4.77 -15.76
C MET A 262 -1.11 4.39 -15.77
N LEU A 263 -1.63 3.97 -14.63
CA LEU A 263 -2.98 3.48 -14.46
C LEU A 263 -3.56 3.98 -13.13
N ALA A 264 -4.87 4.08 -13.06
CA ALA A 264 -5.58 4.32 -11.82
C ALA A 264 -6.62 3.21 -11.63
N ILE A 265 -6.57 2.52 -10.49
CA ILE A 265 -7.44 1.39 -10.14
C ILE A 265 -8.35 1.82 -8.99
N LEU A 266 -9.63 1.55 -9.12
CA LEU A 266 -10.63 1.71 -8.07
C LEU A 266 -10.93 0.35 -7.44
N PRO A 267 -10.50 0.10 -6.19
CA PRO A 267 -10.92 -1.09 -5.46
C PRO A 267 -12.40 -1.01 -5.11
N VAL A 268 -13.17 -2.02 -5.48
CA VAL A 268 -14.64 -2.03 -5.27
C VAL A 268 -15.01 -1.97 -3.78
N GLU A 269 -14.19 -2.59 -2.92
CA GLU A 269 -14.44 -2.69 -1.49
C GLU A 269 -14.12 -1.39 -0.72
N SER A 270 -13.42 -0.42 -1.33
CA SER A 270 -13.00 0.82 -0.68
C SER A 270 -13.81 2.05 -1.10
N VAL A 271 -15.06 1.83 -1.46
CA VAL A 271 -16.01 2.87 -1.83
C VAL A 271 -16.79 3.33 -0.60
N TRP A 272 -17.00 4.64 -0.46
CA TRP A 272 -17.83 5.26 0.57
C TRP A 272 -18.69 6.35 -0.05
N ILE A 273 -19.57 6.95 0.75
CA ILE A 273 -20.34 8.10 0.32
C ILE A 273 -19.94 9.30 1.16
N ASP A 274 -19.63 10.40 0.50
CA ASP A 274 -19.47 11.70 1.11
C ASP A 274 -20.81 12.47 0.98
N ALA A 275 -21.55 12.55 2.10
CA ALA A 275 -22.85 13.19 2.18
C ALA A 275 -22.74 14.58 2.81
N ASN A 276 -23.18 15.60 2.10
CA ASN A 276 -23.10 16.99 2.53
C ASN A 276 -24.36 17.39 3.31
N PHE A 277 -24.26 17.45 4.63
CA PHE A 277 -25.35 17.88 5.49
C PHE A 277 -25.26 19.39 5.78
N LYS A 278 -26.42 20.05 5.89
CA LYS A 278 -26.51 21.46 6.29
C LYS A 278 -26.09 21.60 7.76
N GLU A 279 -25.47 22.73 8.11
CA GLU A 279 -24.99 23.01 9.47
C GLU A 279 -26.06 22.76 10.56
N ASN A 280 -27.31 23.12 10.30
CA ASN A 280 -28.43 22.91 11.24
C ASN A 280 -28.84 21.43 11.42
N GLN A 281 -28.43 20.54 10.53
CA GLN A 281 -28.71 19.11 10.60
C GLN A 281 -27.65 18.33 11.40
N LEU A 282 -26.46 18.90 11.61
CA LEU A 282 -25.32 18.24 12.21
C LEU A 282 -25.48 17.98 13.72
N ALA A 283 -26.33 18.72 14.41
CA ALA A 283 -26.47 18.62 15.86
C ALA A 283 -26.83 17.21 16.36
N GLY A 284 -27.59 16.44 15.57
CA GLY A 284 -28.02 15.06 15.88
C GLY A 284 -27.11 13.97 15.33
N LEU A 285 -26.17 14.30 14.43
CA LEU A 285 -25.33 13.29 13.77
C LEU A 285 -24.24 12.77 14.71
N ARG A 286 -24.08 11.45 14.77
CA ARG A 286 -23.06 10.76 15.56
C ARG A 286 -22.45 9.61 14.76
N ILE A 287 -21.19 9.30 15.05
CA ILE A 287 -20.48 8.15 14.47
C ILE A 287 -21.14 6.86 14.90
N GLY A 288 -21.30 5.94 13.95
CA GLY A 288 -21.93 4.62 14.15
C GLY A 288 -23.43 4.58 13.90
N GLN A 289 -24.10 5.73 13.69
CA GLN A 289 -25.53 5.76 13.35
C GLN A 289 -25.81 5.01 12.06
N PRO A 290 -26.90 4.23 11.98
CA PRO A 290 -27.29 3.52 10.78
C PRO A 290 -27.80 4.49 9.71
N VAL A 291 -27.43 4.17 8.48
CA VAL A 291 -27.74 4.97 7.30
C VAL A 291 -28.39 4.10 6.25
N LYS A 292 -29.48 4.58 5.67
CA LYS A 292 -30.07 4.03 4.45
C LYS A 292 -29.68 4.90 3.27
N VAL A 293 -29.14 4.27 2.24
CA VAL A 293 -28.66 4.92 1.04
C VAL A 293 -29.43 4.42 -0.16
N SER A 294 -29.88 5.33 -1.01
CA SER A 294 -30.47 5.02 -2.32
C SER A 294 -29.64 5.75 -3.37
N VAL A 295 -29.06 4.97 -4.30
CA VAL A 295 -28.24 5.54 -5.39
C VAL A 295 -29.10 5.65 -6.64
N ASP A 296 -29.06 6.78 -7.33
CA ASP A 296 -29.93 7.09 -8.48
C ASP A 296 -29.83 6.07 -9.59
N MET A 297 -28.63 5.47 -9.78
CA MET A 297 -28.39 4.45 -10.79
C MET A 297 -29.26 3.21 -10.62
N TYR A 298 -29.54 2.80 -9.37
CA TYR A 298 -30.33 1.59 -9.05
C TYR A 298 -31.74 1.95 -8.54
N GLY A 299 -31.99 3.22 -8.28
CA GLY A 299 -33.26 3.72 -7.72
C GLY A 299 -33.52 3.20 -6.30
N SER A 300 -34.77 3.36 -5.84
CA SER A 300 -35.18 2.94 -4.51
C SER A 300 -35.32 1.42 -4.33
N HIS A 301 -35.15 0.63 -5.39
CA HIS A 301 -35.33 -0.81 -5.36
C HIS A 301 -34.14 -1.56 -4.77
N VAL A 302 -32.95 -0.96 -4.77
CA VAL A 302 -31.72 -1.50 -4.20
C VAL A 302 -31.24 -0.55 -3.11
N PRO A 303 -31.75 -0.65 -1.88
CA PRO A 303 -31.26 0.13 -0.78
C PRO A 303 -29.92 -0.43 -0.29
N TYR A 304 -28.94 0.46 -0.09
CA TYR A 304 -27.70 0.10 0.59
C TYR A 304 -27.81 0.49 2.06
N HIS A 305 -27.19 -0.32 2.90
CA HIS A 305 -27.07 -0.07 4.33
C HIS A 305 -25.64 0.34 4.65
N GLY A 306 -25.53 1.30 5.55
CA GLY A 306 -24.24 1.81 5.95
C GLY A 306 -24.25 2.39 7.35
N ARG A 307 -23.11 2.96 7.73
CA ARG A 307 -22.93 3.64 9.00
C ARG A 307 -22.16 4.94 8.82
N VAL A 308 -22.49 5.92 9.65
CA VAL A 308 -21.70 7.15 9.75
C VAL A 308 -20.33 6.80 10.29
N LEU A 309 -19.27 7.02 9.49
CA LEU A 309 -17.87 6.76 9.86
C LEU A 309 -17.22 7.96 10.54
N GLY A 310 -17.57 9.16 10.09
CA GLY A 310 -16.98 10.36 10.62
C GLY A 310 -17.52 11.62 9.96
N LEU A 311 -17.32 12.72 10.66
CA LEU A 311 -17.63 14.06 10.18
C LEU A 311 -16.29 14.75 9.87
N THR A 312 -16.22 15.44 8.73
CA THR A 312 -15.02 16.23 8.37
C THR A 312 -14.93 17.45 9.29
N ALA A 313 -13.72 17.77 9.77
CA ALA A 313 -13.51 18.88 10.70
C ALA A 313 -13.56 20.30 10.05
N GLY A 314 -14.04 20.39 8.80
CA GLY A 314 -14.14 21.65 8.05
C GLY A 314 -15.21 21.60 6.98
N THR A 315 -15.77 22.77 6.63
CA THR A 315 -16.72 22.87 5.52
C THR A 315 -16.02 22.74 4.17
N GLY A 316 -16.72 22.27 3.14
CA GLY A 316 -16.13 22.15 1.79
C GLY A 316 -15.55 23.48 1.26
N SER A 317 -16.17 24.60 1.60
CA SER A 317 -15.67 25.93 1.21
C SER A 317 -14.40 26.35 1.94
N SER A 318 -14.21 25.97 3.21
CA SER A 318 -13.02 26.29 3.99
C SER A 318 -11.79 25.42 3.63
N LEU A 319 -12.03 24.22 3.10
CA LEU A 319 -11.01 23.27 2.68
C LEU A 319 -10.71 23.33 1.18
N ALA A 320 -11.41 24.17 0.42
CA ALA A 320 -11.15 24.34 -1.00
C ALA A 320 -9.79 25.00 -1.24
N VAL A 321 -9.08 24.56 -2.28
CA VAL A 321 -7.78 25.12 -2.69
C VAL A 321 -7.87 26.62 -3.02
N LEU A 322 -9.03 27.07 -3.49
CA LEU A 322 -9.37 28.47 -3.71
C LEU A 322 -10.69 28.78 -2.99
N PRO A 323 -10.62 29.18 -1.72
CA PRO A 323 -11.83 29.59 -1.00
C PRO A 323 -12.50 30.79 -1.69
N ALA A 324 -13.82 30.76 -1.86
CA ALA A 324 -14.57 31.88 -2.39
C ALA A 324 -14.44 33.06 -1.43
N GLN A 325 -13.69 34.08 -1.83
CA GLN A 325 -13.57 35.33 -1.08
C GLN A 325 -14.61 36.30 -1.59
N ASN A 326 -15.61 36.63 -0.76
CA ASN A 326 -16.53 37.75 -1.00
C ASN A 326 -15.81 39.04 -0.61
N ALA A 327 -14.89 39.53 -1.46
CA ALA A 327 -14.07 40.69 -1.19
C ALA A 327 -14.83 42.04 -1.39
N THR A 328 -15.98 42.03 -2.08
CA THR A 328 -16.72 43.23 -2.40
C THR A 328 -18.23 42.95 -2.42
N GLY A 329 -18.95 43.25 -1.34
CA GLY A 329 -20.40 43.14 -1.32
C GLY A 329 -20.98 43.02 0.09
N ASN A 330 -22.30 43.17 0.21
CA ASN A 330 -23.03 42.94 1.45
C ASN A 330 -22.83 41.51 1.93
N TRP A 331 -22.45 41.33 3.20
CA TRP A 331 -22.36 40.03 3.84
C TRP A 331 -23.74 39.35 3.85
N ILE A 332 -23.82 38.17 3.22
CA ILE A 332 -25.02 37.33 3.21
C ILE A 332 -24.69 36.05 3.96
N LYS A 333 -25.48 35.68 4.96
CA LYS A 333 -25.35 34.40 5.65
C LYS A 333 -25.73 33.26 4.72
N ILE A 334 -24.73 32.49 4.26
CA ILE A 334 -24.93 31.28 3.44
C ILE A 334 -24.87 30.07 4.37
N VAL A 335 -25.88 29.19 4.28
CA VAL A 335 -25.88 27.91 5.02
C VAL A 335 -24.72 27.06 4.52
N GLN A 336 -23.78 26.75 5.41
CA GLN A 336 -22.65 25.91 5.10
C GLN A 336 -23.06 24.44 5.12
N ARG A 337 -22.37 23.62 4.30
CA ARG A 337 -22.52 22.16 4.28
C ARG A 337 -21.23 21.50 4.77
N LEU A 338 -21.38 20.44 5.53
CA LEU A 338 -20.28 19.66 6.05
C LEU A 338 -20.34 18.26 5.47
N PRO A 339 -19.23 17.75 4.87
CA PRO A 339 -19.16 16.37 4.41
C PRO A 339 -19.16 15.40 5.59
N VAL A 340 -20.02 14.43 5.52
CA VAL A 340 -20.10 13.29 6.44
C VAL A 340 -19.79 12.01 5.66
N ARG A 341 -18.81 11.25 6.11
CA ARG A 341 -18.43 10.01 5.46
C ARG A 341 -19.28 8.86 5.94
N ILE A 342 -19.87 8.12 4.99
CA ILE A 342 -20.72 6.98 5.23
C ILE A 342 -20.07 5.76 4.60
N GLY A 343 -19.79 4.75 5.42
CA GLY A 343 -19.35 3.44 4.94
C GLY A 343 -20.50 2.53 4.61
N LEU A 344 -20.36 1.76 3.55
CA LEU A 344 -21.37 0.82 3.06
C LEU A 344 -21.01 -0.62 3.44
N GLU A 345 -21.99 -1.49 3.49
CA GLU A 345 -21.77 -2.91 3.75
C GLU A 345 -21.12 -3.57 2.51
N PRO A 346 -19.95 -4.27 2.66
CA PRO A 346 -19.20 -4.81 1.53
C PRO A 346 -20.00 -5.81 0.67
N GLN A 347 -20.87 -6.60 1.28
CA GLN A 347 -21.67 -7.62 0.58
C GLN A 347 -22.65 -6.99 -0.42
N GLU A 348 -23.18 -5.80 -0.12
CA GLU A 348 -24.09 -5.07 -0.99
C GLU A 348 -23.34 -4.46 -2.18
N LEU A 349 -22.07 -4.03 -1.96
CA LEU A 349 -21.18 -3.51 -3.00
C LEU A 349 -20.71 -4.60 -3.99
N GLU A 350 -20.53 -5.84 -3.51
CA GLU A 350 -20.21 -6.98 -4.39
C GLU A 350 -21.38 -7.35 -5.30
N ALA A 351 -22.62 -7.31 -4.74
CA ALA A 351 -23.83 -7.63 -5.52
C ALA A 351 -24.18 -6.53 -6.52
N HIS A 352 -24.01 -5.26 -6.12
CA HIS A 352 -24.34 -4.08 -6.93
C HIS A 352 -23.20 -3.07 -6.84
N PRO A 353 -22.18 -3.14 -7.72
CA PRO A 353 -21.03 -2.24 -7.68
C PRO A 353 -21.39 -0.77 -7.88
N LEU A 354 -20.78 0.13 -7.10
CA LEU A 354 -20.94 1.55 -7.23
C LEU A 354 -19.75 2.19 -7.94
N PHE A 355 -20.04 3.19 -8.76
CA PHE A 355 -19.04 3.95 -9.50
C PHE A 355 -18.82 5.32 -8.86
N LEU A 356 -17.60 5.87 -8.98
CA LEU A 356 -17.26 7.18 -8.44
C LEU A 356 -18.12 8.29 -9.08
N GLY A 357 -18.55 9.20 -8.25
CA GLY A 357 -19.32 10.39 -8.69
C GLY A 357 -20.81 10.16 -8.87
N LEU A 358 -21.34 8.94 -8.63
CA LEU A 358 -22.79 8.73 -8.63
C LEU A 358 -23.45 9.51 -7.49
N SER A 359 -24.64 10.08 -7.76
CA SER A 359 -25.48 10.76 -6.79
C SER A 359 -26.24 9.75 -5.94
N ALA A 360 -26.48 10.12 -4.69
CA ALA A 360 -27.20 9.28 -3.75
C ALA A 360 -28.09 10.11 -2.80
N ASP A 361 -29.23 9.55 -2.45
CA ASP A 361 -30.10 10.03 -1.38
C ASP A 361 -29.77 9.31 -0.08
N ILE A 362 -29.55 10.09 0.96
CA ILE A 362 -29.11 9.60 2.26
C ILE A 362 -30.19 9.84 3.31
N ASN A 363 -30.47 8.81 4.09
CA ASN A 363 -31.35 8.89 5.26
C ASN A 363 -30.63 8.29 6.47
N VAL A 364 -30.27 9.16 7.43
CA VAL A 364 -29.59 8.80 8.68
C VAL A 364 -30.62 8.73 9.81
N ASP A 365 -30.63 7.63 10.52
CA ASP A 365 -31.40 7.52 11.77
C ASP A 365 -30.57 8.12 12.92
N VAL A 366 -31.02 9.27 13.41
CA VAL A 366 -30.38 10.04 14.48
C VAL A 366 -31.00 9.78 15.87
N THR A 367 -31.78 8.75 16.02
CA THR A 367 -32.45 8.39 17.29
C THR A 367 -31.43 8.06 18.37
N ASP A 368 -30.36 7.35 18.01
CA ASP A 368 -29.25 7.06 18.94
C ASP A 368 -28.18 8.16 18.87
N GLN A 369 -28.02 8.90 19.96
CA GLN A 369 -27.06 10.00 20.10
C GLN A 369 -25.86 9.67 21.00
N ARG A 370 -25.66 8.40 21.36
CA ARG A 370 -24.60 7.96 22.27
C ARG A 370 -23.22 7.94 21.59
N GLY A 371 -23.16 7.93 20.26
CA GLY A 371 -21.92 7.97 19.49
C GLY A 371 -21.14 9.28 19.66
N ALA A 372 -19.84 9.25 19.35
CA ALA A 372 -19.00 10.44 19.32
C ALA A 372 -19.36 11.34 18.13
N ALA A 373 -19.24 12.66 18.30
CA ALA A 373 -19.41 13.62 17.20
C ALA A 373 -18.17 13.65 16.27
N LEU A 374 -16.97 13.42 16.82
CA LEU A 374 -15.70 13.35 16.06
C LEU A 374 -14.96 12.06 16.41
N SER A 375 -14.39 11.41 15.43
CA SER A 375 -13.60 10.19 15.63
C SER A 375 -12.25 10.51 16.25
N LYS A 376 -11.90 9.78 17.32
CA LYS A 376 -10.56 9.77 17.91
C LYS A 376 -9.69 8.62 17.40
N GLN A 377 -10.30 7.66 16.70
CA GLN A 377 -9.61 6.49 16.15
C GLN A 377 -10.15 6.22 14.73
N PRO A 378 -9.31 5.72 13.81
CA PRO A 378 -9.80 5.26 12.52
C PRO A 378 -10.78 4.09 12.76
N SER A 379 -12.06 4.29 12.39
CA SER A 379 -13.15 3.33 12.63
C SER A 379 -13.53 2.51 11.40
N TRP A 380 -12.79 2.67 10.32
CA TRP A 380 -13.02 1.96 9.07
C TRP A 380 -11.79 1.12 8.71
N PRO A 381 -11.92 -0.06 8.09
CA PRO A 381 -10.79 -0.82 7.59
C PRO A 381 -10.14 -0.06 6.43
N ALA A 382 -9.43 1.01 6.79
CA ALA A 382 -8.75 1.88 5.84
C ALA A 382 -7.32 1.43 5.53
N ALA A 383 -6.87 0.32 6.10
CA ALA A 383 -5.59 -0.25 5.76
C ALA A 383 -5.71 -0.99 4.42
N LEU A 384 -5.58 -0.24 3.33
CA LEU A 384 -5.25 -0.81 2.03
C LEU A 384 -3.78 -1.25 2.11
N ASP A 385 -3.56 -2.51 2.42
CA ASP A 385 -2.24 -3.13 2.37
C ASP A 385 -2.11 -4.02 1.12
N THR A 386 -0.90 -4.19 0.67
CA THR A 386 -0.59 -5.10 -0.42
C THR A 386 0.66 -5.91 -0.11
N ASN A 387 0.60 -7.21 -0.31
CA ASN A 387 1.74 -8.12 -0.21
C ASN A 387 2.28 -8.54 -1.60
N VAL A 388 1.76 -7.97 -2.68
CA VAL A 388 2.14 -8.33 -4.06
C VAL A 388 3.64 -8.16 -4.32
N TYR A 389 4.29 -7.28 -3.56
CA TYR A 389 5.72 -6.98 -3.70
C TYR A 389 6.62 -7.73 -2.70
N ALA A 390 6.05 -8.53 -1.78
CA ALA A 390 6.80 -9.16 -0.69
C ALA A 390 7.79 -10.23 -1.18
N ASP A 391 7.43 -10.94 -2.25
CA ASP A 391 8.19 -12.09 -2.74
C ASP A 391 9.01 -11.78 -4.02
N GLN A 392 9.21 -10.49 -4.33
CA GLN A 392 9.91 -10.11 -5.57
C GLN A 392 11.38 -10.55 -5.61
N ASP A 393 12.01 -10.71 -4.48
CA ASP A 393 13.42 -11.11 -4.32
C ASP A 393 13.62 -12.59 -3.99
N ALA A 394 12.57 -13.37 -3.76
CA ALA A 394 12.68 -14.80 -3.46
C ALA A 394 13.47 -15.60 -4.53
N GLY A 395 13.32 -15.26 -5.81
CA GLY A 395 14.08 -15.84 -6.88
C GLY A 395 15.56 -15.43 -6.91
N ALA A 396 15.92 -14.27 -6.36
CA ALA A 396 17.29 -13.80 -6.27
C ALA A 396 18.11 -14.69 -5.31
N ASP A 397 17.55 -15.03 -4.15
CA ASP A 397 18.22 -15.89 -3.17
C ASP A 397 18.46 -17.31 -3.71
N ALA A 398 17.51 -17.85 -4.48
CA ALA A 398 17.70 -19.13 -5.16
C ALA A 398 18.86 -19.07 -6.18
N ALA A 399 18.92 -18.01 -7.00
CA ALA A 399 19.99 -17.80 -7.97
C ALA A 399 21.36 -17.57 -7.30
N ILE A 400 21.41 -16.85 -6.18
CA ILE A 400 22.62 -16.65 -5.37
C ILE A 400 23.15 -18.01 -4.86
N ASN A 401 22.25 -18.78 -4.22
CA ASN A 401 22.62 -20.08 -3.67
C ASN A 401 23.13 -21.06 -4.74
N GLU A 402 22.52 -21.07 -5.93
CA GLU A 402 22.98 -21.85 -7.07
C GLU A 402 24.39 -21.44 -7.50
N ILE A 403 24.67 -20.14 -7.61
CA ILE A 403 26.00 -19.63 -8.00
C ILE A 403 27.04 -19.94 -6.92
N LEU A 404 26.70 -19.78 -5.65
CA LEU A 404 27.57 -20.13 -4.53
C LEU A 404 27.92 -21.61 -4.55
N ALA A 405 26.92 -22.51 -4.64
CA ALA A 405 27.12 -23.94 -4.71
C ALA A 405 28.01 -24.35 -5.91
N ALA A 406 27.68 -23.84 -7.11
CA ALA A 406 28.45 -24.18 -8.33
C ALA A 406 29.92 -23.73 -8.29
N ASN A 407 30.26 -22.65 -7.56
CA ASN A 407 31.63 -22.11 -7.54
C ASN A 407 32.41 -22.49 -6.28
N LEU A 408 31.76 -22.89 -5.18
CA LEU A 408 32.42 -23.37 -3.97
C LEU A 408 32.71 -24.87 -4.02
N ASP A 409 31.84 -25.69 -4.64
CA ASP A 409 32.06 -27.14 -4.79
C ASP A 409 33.28 -27.47 -5.65
N HIS A 410 33.67 -26.59 -6.59
CA HIS A 410 34.92 -26.73 -7.35
C HIS A 410 36.16 -26.33 -6.56
N GLY A 411 36.04 -25.65 -5.41
CA GLY A 411 37.14 -25.19 -4.56
C GLY A 411 37.46 -26.09 -3.37
N THR A 412 36.59 -26.99 -2.97
CA THR A 412 36.89 -28.02 -1.96
C THR A 412 37.57 -29.18 -2.62
N LEU A 413 38.89 -29.08 -2.83
CA LEU A 413 39.76 -30.24 -2.89
C LEU A 413 39.38 -31.09 -1.68
N LYS A 414 38.86 -32.32 -1.95
CA LYS A 414 38.56 -33.34 -0.95
C LYS A 414 39.70 -33.39 0.04
N ALA A 415 39.49 -32.89 1.27
CA ALA A 415 40.35 -33.26 2.38
C ALA A 415 40.27 -34.77 2.48
N SER A 416 41.34 -35.46 2.06
CA SER A 416 41.47 -36.87 2.21
C SER A 416 41.25 -37.22 3.69
N PRO A 417 40.39 -38.18 4.04
CA PRO A 417 40.23 -38.59 5.43
C PRO A 417 41.59 -39.04 5.94
N SER A 418 42.11 -38.29 6.91
CA SER A 418 43.31 -38.64 7.66
C SER A 418 43.20 -40.08 8.14
N THR A 419 44.18 -40.91 7.71
CA THR A 419 44.43 -42.30 8.13
C THR A 419 44.91 -42.30 9.58
N ALA A 420 43.99 -42.02 10.52
CA ALA A 420 44.25 -42.08 11.96
C ALA A 420 43.21 -42.96 12.66
N GLN A 421 43.11 -44.22 12.19
CA GLN A 421 42.47 -45.31 12.95
C GLN A 421 42.99 -46.69 12.45
N ARG A 422 44.28 -46.94 12.64
CA ARG A 422 44.81 -48.31 12.71
C ARG A 422 45.80 -48.42 13.86
N GLY A 423 45.28 -48.67 15.00
CA GLY A 423 46.15 -48.88 16.16
C GLY A 423 45.39 -49.13 17.44
N SER A 424 44.41 -50.03 17.48
CA SER A 424 44.04 -50.70 18.74
C SER A 424 43.05 -51.85 18.49
N GLN A 425 43.57 -52.96 17.98
CA GLN A 425 43.00 -54.29 18.22
C GLN A 425 44.12 -55.37 18.02
N ARG A 426 44.94 -55.48 19.00
CA ARG A 426 45.67 -56.73 19.30
C ARG A 426 45.88 -56.79 20.80
N GLY A 427 45.15 -57.68 21.42
CA GLY A 427 45.52 -58.16 22.77
C GLY A 427 44.35 -58.48 23.65
N GLN A 428 43.79 -59.64 23.55
CA GLN A 428 43.52 -60.49 24.67
C GLN A 428 43.09 -61.88 24.22
N PRO A 429 43.25 -62.85 25.09
CA PRO A 429 43.87 -64.13 24.82
C PRO A 429 42.90 -65.19 24.31
#